data_a2b78279237fd14d5efd7eda6eb4324c
#
_entry.id   a2b78279237fd14d5efd7eda6eb4324c
#
_cell.length_a   1.000
_cell.length_b   1.000
_cell.length_c   1.000
_cell.angle_alpha   90.00
_cell.angle_beta   90.00
_cell.angle_gamma   90.00
#
_symmetry.space_group_name_H-M   'P 1'
#
loop_
_entity.id
_entity.type
_entity.pdbx_description
1 polymer ?
#
loop_
_entity_poly.entity_id
_entity_poly.type
_entity_poly.pdbx_seq_one_letter_code
_entity_poly.pdbx_strand_id
1 'polypeptide(L)'
;MEFNHIALVGLGLIASSIALKIKSKKNRIKITGYSRTKKTREEARKIDFCTVCDNYEDCIKEANLVILCVPVGAMGDTMEKIAPYLSKSAIVTDVGSVKESVILQVQKKLPKGTFFVPAHPLAGTENSGPSAGYASLFENRWCILTPSNNVPIEIIKKVKFFWEQLGSNVVEMDAKHHDLVLSVTSHAPHLIAFTMVGVADEFSKVTNSEVINYS
;
A
#
# COMPACT_ATOMS: atom_id res chain seq x y z
N MET A 1 1.23 16.11 10.47
CA MET A 1 0.97 14.66 10.64
C MET A 1 1.13 14.32 12.11
N GLU A 2 0.28 13.45 12.65
CA GLU A 2 0.31 13.07 14.08
C GLU A 2 1.28 11.91 14.39
N PHE A 3 1.88 11.33 13.36
CA PHE A 3 2.81 10.21 13.52
C PHE A 3 4.26 10.71 13.56
N ASN A 4 5.03 10.19 14.52
CA ASN A 4 6.44 10.51 14.68
C ASN A 4 7.37 9.51 13.99
N HIS A 5 6.91 8.26 13.86
CA HIS A 5 7.65 7.18 13.23
C HIS A 5 6.70 6.31 12.38
N ILE A 6 6.99 6.21 11.11
CA ILE A 6 6.24 5.43 10.12
C ILE A 6 7.14 4.30 9.62
N ALA A 7 6.65 3.06 9.68
CA ALA A 7 7.31 1.90 9.11
C ALA A 7 6.61 1.45 7.82
N LEU A 8 7.38 1.30 6.75
CA LEU A 8 6.93 0.84 5.43
C LEU A 8 7.36 -0.61 5.23
N VAL A 9 6.40 -1.52 5.15
CA VAL A 9 6.66 -2.94 4.94
C VAL A 9 6.34 -3.31 3.49
N GLY A 10 7.38 -3.50 2.70
CA GLY A 10 7.34 -3.52 1.24
C GLY A 10 7.79 -2.17 0.66
N LEU A 11 8.85 -2.17 -0.15
CA LEU A 11 9.47 -0.94 -0.68
C LEU A 11 9.27 -0.86 -2.20
N GLY A 12 8.01 -0.79 -2.63
CA GLY A 12 7.62 -0.59 -4.02
C GLY A 12 7.17 0.86 -4.30
N LEU A 13 6.51 1.06 -5.44
CA LEU A 13 5.94 2.34 -5.91
C LEU A 13 5.17 3.09 -4.81
N ILE A 14 4.23 2.43 -4.13
CA ILE A 14 3.37 3.09 -3.12
C ILE A 14 4.21 3.53 -1.92
N ALA A 15 5.06 2.66 -1.37
CA ALA A 15 5.89 2.97 -0.22
C ALA A 15 6.87 4.12 -0.49
N SER A 16 7.57 4.08 -1.63
CA SER A 16 8.49 5.15 -2.01
C SER A 16 7.77 6.48 -2.23
N SER A 17 6.58 6.46 -2.85
CA SER A 17 5.77 7.67 -3.04
C SER A 17 5.29 8.28 -1.72
N ILE A 18 4.84 7.46 -0.76
CA ILE A 18 4.49 7.91 0.60
C ILE A 18 5.69 8.62 1.23
N ALA A 19 6.85 7.98 1.24
CA ALA A 19 8.05 8.51 1.87
C ALA A 19 8.54 9.80 1.20
N LEU A 20 8.55 9.85 -0.13
CA LEU A 20 8.92 11.04 -0.90
C LEU A 20 7.96 12.22 -0.61
N LYS A 21 6.64 11.96 -0.53
CA LYS A 21 5.66 12.99 -0.17
C LYS A 21 5.88 13.53 1.24
N ILE A 22 6.19 12.67 2.22
CA ILE A 22 6.48 13.10 3.59
C ILE A 22 7.76 13.93 3.63
N LYS A 23 8.82 13.49 2.95
CA LYS A 23 10.09 14.23 2.87
C LYS A 23 9.92 15.62 2.23
N SER A 24 9.11 15.73 1.17
CA SER A 24 8.86 17.01 0.48
C SER A 24 8.26 18.08 1.38
N LYS A 25 7.51 17.68 2.41
CA LYS A 25 6.92 18.59 3.41
C LYS A 25 7.88 19.02 4.51
N LYS A 26 9.17 18.64 4.46
CA LYS A 26 10.21 18.95 5.46
C LYS A 26 9.80 18.57 6.90
N ASN A 27 8.96 17.55 7.06
CA ASN A 27 8.55 17.03 8.36
C ASN A 27 9.68 16.23 9.01
N ARG A 28 9.79 16.31 10.34
CA ARG A 28 10.76 15.52 11.14
C ARG A 28 10.21 14.12 11.49
N ILE A 29 9.53 13.48 10.56
CA ILE A 29 8.98 12.14 10.75
C ILE A 29 10.08 11.14 10.43
N LYS A 30 10.35 10.22 11.37
CA LYS A 30 11.21 9.07 11.12
C LYS A 30 10.48 8.10 10.18
N ILE A 31 11.12 7.72 9.08
CA ILE A 31 10.58 6.74 8.14
C ILE A 31 11.56 5.58 8.06
N THR A 32 11.13 4.40 8.45
CA THR A 32 11.86 3.15 8.28
C THR A 32 11.21 2.30 7.21
N GLY A 33 11.98 1.44 6.56
CA GLY A 33 11.42 0.58 5.54
C GLY A 33 12.14 -0.76 5.42
N TYR A 34 11.37 -1.81 5.15
CA TYR A 34 11.90 -3.15 4.92
C TYR A 34 11.26 -3.80 3.70
N SER A 35 12.07 -4.52 2.93
CA SER A 35 11.61 -5.40 1.86
C SER A 35 12.32 -6.75 1.93
N ARG A 36 11.60 -7.82 1.58
CA ARG A 36 12.12 -9.20 1.62
C ARG A 36 13.35 -9.38 0.75
N THR A 37 13.37 -8.82 -0.46
CA THR A 37 14.47 -9.01 -1.40
C THR A 37 15.62 -8.05 -1.14
N LYS A 38 16.84 -8.55 -1.15
CA LYS A 38 18.07 -7.75 -0.99
C LYS A 38 18.17 -6.69 -2.09
N LYS A 39 17.88 -7.08 -3.34
CA LYS A 39 17.87 -6.17 -4.50
C LYS A 39 17.01 -4.93 -4.26
N THR A 40 15.77 -5.11 -3.80
CA THR A 40 14.85 -3.98 -3.51
C THR A 40 15.39 -3.09 -2.39
N ARG A 41 15.99 -3.69 -1.33
CA ARG A 41 16.58 -2.90 -0.23
C ARG A 41 17.77 -2.08 -0.70
N GLU A 42 18.65 -2.64 -1.54
CA GLU A 42 19.80 -1.94 -2.10
C GLU A 42 19.39 -0.79 -3.03
N GLU A 43 18.36 -1.00 -3.86
CA GLU A 43 17.79 0.04 -4.71
C GLU A 43 17.17 1.16 -3.87
N ALA A 44 16.37 0.82 -2.86
CA ALA A 44 15.76 1.80 -1.96
C ALA A 44 16.81 2.63 -1.18
N ARG A 45 17.94 2.03 -0.79
CA ARG A 45 19.07 2.75 -0.16
C ARG A 45 19.70 3.77 -1.10
N LYS A 46 19.82 3.45 -2.39
CA LYS A 46 20.39 4.39 -3.39
C LYS A 46 19.48 5.61 -3.61
N ILE A 47 18.17 5.41 -3.55
CA ILE A 47 17.18 6.48 -3.73
C ILE A 47 17.05 7.33 -2.45
N ASP A 48 17.34 6.73 -1.28
CA ASP A 48 17.36 7.40 0.03
C ASP A 48 16.02 8.05 0.42
N PHE A 49 14.90 7.40 0.16
CA PHE A 49 13.60 7.92 0.59
C PHE A 49 13.23 7.56 2.04
N CYS A 50 13.85 6.54 2.64
CA CYS A 50 13.68 6.13 4.04
C CYS A 50 14.93 5.45 4.58
N THR A 51 15.00 5.26 5.91
CA THR A 51 16.01 4.39 6.53
C THR A 51 15.68 2.94 6.26
N VAL A 52 16.45 2.29 5.38
CA VAL A 52 16.21 0.89 4.98
C VAL A 52 16.82 -0.06 6.00
N CYS A 53 15.96 -0.87 6.62
CA CYS A 53 16.32 -1.89 7.61
C CYS A 53 16.60 -3.23 6.94
N ASP A 54 17.36 -4.12 7.62
CA ASP A 54 17.69 -5.45 7.12
C ASP A 54 16.81 -6.56 7.71
N ASN A 55 15.98 -6.24 8.70
CA ASN A 55 15.01 -7.14 9.33
C ASN A 55 13.72 -6.40 9.71
N TYR A 56 12.69 -7.17 10.09
CA TYR A 56 11.40 -6.61 10.51
C TYR A 56 11.49 -5.88 11.85
N GLU A 57 12.26 -6.39 12.81
CA GLU A 57 12.38 -5.81 14.14
C GLU A 57 12.84 -4.36 14.07
N ASP A 58 13.97 -4.10 13.42
CA ASP A 58 14.53 -2.76 13.30
C ASP A 58 13.63 -1.79 12.50
N CYS A 59 12.83 -2.34 11.58
CA CYS A 59 11.88 -1.56 10.81
C CYS A 59 10.66 -1.15 11.64
N ILE A 60 10.14 -2.03 12.49
CA ILE A 60 8.81 -1.92 13.12
C ILE A 60 8.86 -1.36 14.54
N LYS A 61 9.92 -1.69 15.29
CA LYS A 61 10.02 -1.26 16.70
C LYS A 61 9.89 0.27 16.81
N GLU A 62 9.08 0.72 17.77
CA GLU A 62 8.78 2.14 18.01
C GLU A 62 7.94 2.84 16.94
N ALA A 63 7.53 2.16 15.86
CA ALA A 63 6.66 2.77 14.86
C ALA A 63 5.25 3.00 15.42
N ASN A 64 4.71 4.18 15.16
CA ASN A 64 3.33 4.54 15.54
C ASN A 64 2.34 4.15 14.43
N LEU A 65 2.80 4.19 13.17
CA LEU A 65 2.05 3.76 12.00
C LEU A 65 2.88 2.75 11.22
N VAL A 66 2.30 1.60 10.93
CA VAL A 66 2.90 0.55 10.09
C VAL A 66 2.05 0.38 8.85
N ILE A 67 2.65 0.54 7.67
CA ILE A 67 1.94 0.45 6.40
C ILE A 67 2.38 -0.81 5.65
N LEU A 68 1.44 -1.73 5.42
CA LEU A 68 1.65 -2.94 4.64
C LEU A 68 1.57 -2.61 3.14
N CYS A 69 2.72 -2.46 2.51
CA CYS A 69 2.87 -2.19 1.08
C CYS A 69 3.32 -3.43 0.30
N VAL A 70 2.90 -4.60 0.74
CA VAL A 70 3.16 -5.91 0.11
C VAL A 70 1.96 -6.36 -0.73
N PRO A 71 2.13 -7.30 -1.67
CA PRO A 71 1.00 -7.87 -2.39
C PRO A 71 -0.06 -8.46 -1.45
N VAL A 72 -1.34 -8.38 -1.86
CA VAL A 72 -2.49 -8.85 -1.06
C VAL A 72 -2.30 -10.26 -0.51
N GLY A 73 -1.85 -11.20 -1.35
CA GLY A 73 -1.62 -12.59 -0.93
C GLY A 73 -0.49 -12.78 0.10
N ALA A 74 0.34 -11.76 0.33
CA ALA A 74 1.44 -11.82 1.31
C ALA A 74 1.12 -11.06 2.62
N MET A 75 -0.03 -10.39 2.73
CA MET A 75 -0.33 -9.54 3.88
C MET A 75 -0.47 -10.33 5.18
N GLY A 76 -1.16 -11.46 5.14
CA GLY A 76 -1.33 -12.30 6.31
C GLY A 76 0.00 -12.83 6.87
N ASP A 77 0.85 -13.39 6.02
CA ASP A 77 2.17 -13.89 6.42
C ASP A 77 3.11 -12.76 6.88
N THR A 78 2.98 -11.60 6.25
CA THR A 78 3.73 -10.41 6.67
C THR A 78 3.28 -9.95 8.05
N MET A 79 1.97 -9.88 8.29
CA MET A 79 1.41 -9.50 9.59
C MET A 79 1.89 -10.43 10.71
N GLU A 80 1.90 -11.74 10.47
CA GLU A 80 2.41 -12.72 11.43
C GLU A 80 3.87 -12.47 11.81
N LYS A 81 4.70 -12.13 10.83
CA LYS A 81 6.13 -11.85 11.04
C LYS A 81 6.40 -10.55 11.78
N ILE A 82 5.55 -9.52 11.59
CA ILE A 82 5.74 -8.23 12.23
C ILE A 82 5.04 -8.09 13.58
N ALA A 83 4.02 -8.90 13.83
CA ALA A 83 3.21 -8.85 15.04
C ALA A 83 4.03 -8.81 16.35
N PRO A 84 5.11 -9.62 16.51
CA PRO A 84 5.93 -9.60 17.73
C PRO A 84 6.64 -8.27 18.00
N TYR A 85 6.85 -7.44 16.99
CA TYR A 85 7.62 -6.20 17.07
C TYR A 85 6.76 -4.93 17.12
N LEU A 86 5.44 -5.08 17.01
CA LEU A 86 4.52 -3.95 17.06
C LEU A 86 4.49 -3.33 18.45
N SER A 87 4.63 -2.00 18.49
CA SER A 87 4.46 -1.23 19.72
C SER A 87 3.01 -1.32 20.21
N LYS A 88 2.79 -1.23 21.52
CA LYS A 88 1.45 -1.06 22.08
C LYS A 88 0.82 0.21 21.49
N SER A 89 -0.43 0.13 21.11
CA SER A 89 -1.18 1.21 20.42
C SER A 89 -0.69 1.56 19.01
N ALA A 90 0.20 0.76 18.40
CA ALA A 90 0.55 0.94 17.00
C ALA A 90 -0.69 0.80 16.11
N ILE A 91 -0.75 1.64 15.09
CA ILE A 91 -1.77 1.57 14.06
C ILE A 91 -1.15 0.86 12.85
N VAL A 92 -1.83 -0.18 12.38
CA VAL A 92 -1.49 -0.86 11.13
C VAL A 92 -2.49 -0.42 10.07
N THR A 93 -2.02 -0.13 8.87
CA THR A 93 -2.83 0.10 7.68
C THR A 93 -2.22 -0.63 6.50
N ASP A 94 -2.96 -0.74 5.40
CA ASP A 94 -2.47 -1.40 4.19
C ASP A 94 -2.75 -0.54 2.95
N VAL A 95 -2.33 -1.02 1.79
CA VAL A 95 -2.56 -0.37 0.49
C VAL A 95 -3.13 -1.36 -0.55
N GLY A 96 -3.71 -2.45 -0.09
CA GLY A 96 -4.22 -3.52 -0.95
C GLY A 96 -5.45 -3.12 -1.75
N SER A 97 -5.60 -3.71 -2.93
CA SER A 97 -6.71 -3.43 -3.86
C SER A 97 -8.02 -4.14 -3.51
N VAL A 98 -8.02 -5.10 -2.59
CA VAL A 98 -9.20 -5.78 -2.04
C VAL A 98 -9.19 -5.71 -0.53
N LYS A 99 -10.37 -5.64 0.11
CA LYS A 99 -10.46 -5.35 1.54
C LYS A 99 -10.94 -6.53 2.37
N GLU A 100 -11.97 -7.27 1.97
CA GLU A 100 -12.50 -8.36 2.79
C GLU A 100 -11.43 -9.42 3.11
N SER A 101 -10.70 -9.88 2.08
CA SER A 101 -9.65 -10.90 2.29
C SER A 101 -8.47 -10.37 3.10
N VAL A 102 -8.08 -9.12 2.90
CA VAL A 102 -6.99 -8.47 3.67
C VAL A 102 -7.38 -8.35 5.13
N ILE A 103 -8.59 -7.89 5.43
CA ILE A 103 -9.11 -7.79 6.80
C ILE A 103 -9.06 -9.15 7.50
N LEU A 104 -9.57 -10.19 6.85
CA LEU A 104 -9.56 -11.54 7.41
C LEU A 104 -8.15 -12.07 7.70
N GLN A 105 -7.19 -11.79 6.83
CA GLN A 105 -5.80 -12.22 6.98
C GLN A 105 -5.08 -11.47 8.11
N VAL A 106 -5.26 -10.15 8.19
CA VAL A 106 -4.54 -9.28 9.11
C VAL A 106 -5.13 -9.35 10.52
N GLN A 107 -6.45 -9.26 10.67
CA GLN A 107 -7.10 -9.23 12.00
C GLN A 107 -6.83 -10.47 12.84
N LYS A 108 -6.74 -11.64 12.23
CA LYS A 108 -6.44 -12.90 12.94
C LYS A 108 -5.08 -12.90 13.63
N LYS A 109 -4.15 -12.07 13.16
CA LYS A 109 -2.76 -12.03 13.58
C LYS A 109 -2.40 -10.72 14.31
N LEU A 110 -3.35 -9.82 14.43
CA LEU A 110 -3.15 -8.52 15.04
C LEU A 110 -3.03 -8.66 16.58
N PRO A 111 -1.95 -8.18 17.22
CA PRO A 111 -1.80 -8.23 18.68
C PRO A 111 -2.85 -7.40 19.41
N LYS A 112 -3.20 -7.82 20.63
CA LYS A 112 -4.07 -7.02 21.49
C LYS A 112 -3.45 -5.65 21.79
N GLY A 113 -4.28 -4.60 21.71
CA GLY A 113 -3.85 -3.22 21.96
C GLY A 113 -3.28 -2.51 20.73
N THR A 114 -3.29 -3.15 19.58
CA THR A 114 -3.01 -2.52 18.28
C THR A 114 -4.29 -2.36 17.45
N PHE A 115 -4.28 -1.49 16.45
CA PHE A 115 -5.45 -1.21 15.63
C PHE A 115 -5.14 -1.44 14.16
N PHE A 116 -6.12 -1.95 13.42
CA PHE A 116 -6.01 -2.07 11.97
C PHE A 116 -7.06 -1.20 11.28
N VAL A 117 -6.62 -0.27 10.47
CA VAL A 117 -7.47 0.58 9.62
C VAL A 117 -7.12 0.27 8.17
N PRO A 118 -7.89 -0.58 7.49
CA PRO A 118 -7.62 -0.93 6.11
C PRO A 118 -7.78 0.28 5.18
N ALA A 119 -6.88 0.39 4.21
CA ALA A 119 -6.91 1.46 3.23
C ALA A 119 -6.64 0.95 1.81
N HIS A 120 -7.20 1.62 0.82
CA HIS A 120 -6.93 1.40 -0.59
C HIS A 120 -6.76 2.75 -1.30
N PRO A 121 -5.53 3.24 -1.49
CA PRO A 121 -5.27 4.37 -2.35
C PRO A 121 -5.49 3.96 -3.82
N LEU A 122 -6.43 4.61 -4.51
CA LEU A 122 -6.69 4.38 -5.94
C LEU A 122 -5.64 5.12 -6.78
N ALA A 123 -4.40 4.69 -6.63
CA ALA A 123 -3.23 5.29 -7.26
C ALA A 123 -2.22 4.21 -7.64
N GLY A 124 -1.64 4.34 -8.80
CA GLY A 124 -0.65 3.40 -9.33
C GLY A 124 -0.22 3.78 -10.73
N THR A 125 0.78 3.09 -11.24
CA THR A 125 1.25 3.15 -12.62
C THR A 125 1.63 1.73 -13.05
N GLU A 126 1.94 1.55 -14.31
CA GLU A 126 2.48 0.32 -14.89
C GLU A 126 3.90 0.00 -14.37
N ASN A 127 4.59 1.00 -13.83
CA ASN A 127 5.94 0.84 -13.29
C ASN A 127 5.93 0.28 -11.87
N SER A 128 6.93 -0.50 -11.53
CA SER A 128 7.07 -1.16 -10.24
C SER A 128 8.46 -0.93 -9.63
N GLY A 129 8.58 -1.22 -8.32
CA GLY A 129 9.84 -1.07 -7.60
C GLY A 129 10.00 0.28 -6.90
N PRO A 130 11.11 0.45 -6.15
CA PRO A 130 11.38 1.66 -5.38
C PRO A 130 11.59 2.91 -6.25
N SER A 131 12.21 2.75 -7.42
CA SER A 131 12.51 3.84 -8.38
C SER A 131 11.28 4.41 -9.09
N ALA A 132 10.17 3.68 -9.08
CA ALA A 132 8.92 4.13 -9.69
C ALA A 132 8.17 5.19 -8.87
N GLY A 133 8.56 5.42 -7.60
CA GLY A 133 7.86 6.33 -6.69
C GLY A 133 8.06 7.81 -7.01
N TYR A 134 7.02 8.61 -6.78
CA TYR A 134 7.06 10.07 -6.89
C TYR A 134 6.09 10.73 -5.90
N ALA A 135 6.44 11.94 -5.46
CA ALA A 135 5.76 12.61 -4.33
C ALA A 135 4.29 13.00 -4.63
N SER A 136 3.92 13.20 -5.88
CA SER A 136 2.56 13.61 -6.26
C SER A 136 1.61 12.45 -6.60
N LEU A 137 2.02 11.19 -6.39
CA LEU A 137 1.22 10.00 -6.76
C LEU A 137 -0.22 10.04 -6.22
N PHE A 138 -0.41 10.56 -5.01
CA PHE A 138 -1.69 10.56 -4.31
C PHE A 138 -2.51 11.84 -4.48
N GLU A 139 -1.97 12.86 -5.14
CA GLU A 139 -2.64 14.15 -5.30
C GLU A 139 -3.92 14.01 -6.13
N ASN A 140 -5.03 14.48 -5.55
CA ASN A 140 -6.37 14.38 -6.14
C ASN A 140 -6.82 12.93 -6.45
N ARG A 141 -6.20 11.91 -5.84
CA ARG A 141 -6.61 10.52 -5.95
C ARG A 141 -7.47 10.13 -4.74
N TRP A 142 -8.39 9.23 -4.97
CA TRP A 142 -9.19 8.67 -3.87
C TRP A 142 -8.36 7.70 -3.04
N CYS A 143 -8.58 7.74 -1.72
CA CYS A 143 -8.15 6.70 -0.80
C CYS A 143 -9.37 6.23 -0.01
N ILE A 144 -9.70 4.95 -0.11
CA ILE A 144 -10.87 4.37 0.53
C ILE A 144 -10.42 3.70 1.83
N LEU A 145 -11.00 4.08 2.96
CA LEU A 145 -10.84 3.42 4.24
C LEU A 145 -12.02 2.48 4.49
N THR A 146 -11.73 1.28 5.01
CA THR A 146 -12.77 0.31 5.36
C THR A 146 -12.63 -0.16 6.80
N PRO A 147 -12.72 0.76 7.79
CA PRO A 147 -12.53 0.42 9.18
C PRO A 147 -13.64 -0.49 9.71
N SER A 148 -13.28 -1.42 10.60
CA SER A 148 -14.29 -2.20 11.32
C SER A 148 -14.87 -1.41 12.50
N ASN A 149 -16.11 -1.72 12.89
CA ASN A 149 -16.88 -0.98 13.90
C ASN A 149 -16.22 -0.95 15.30
N ASN A 150 -15.27 -1.85 15.57
CA ASN A 150 -14.55 -1.90 16.85
C ASN A 150 -13.30 -1.02 16.91
N VAL A 151 -12.95 -0.32 15.82
CA VAL A 151 -11.83 0.63 15.81
C VAL A 151 -12.31 1.98 16.34
N PRO A 152 -11.63 2.56 17.36
CA PRO A 152 -12.01 3.88 17.88
C PRO A 152 -11.97 4.95 16.77
N ILE A 153 -12.97 5.83 16.77
CA ILE A 153 -13.11 6.89 15.75
C ILE A 153 -11.87 7.79 15.66
N GLU A 154 -11.20 8.03 16.79
CA GLU A 154 -9.98 8.85 16.82
C GLU A 154 -8.80 8.19 16.08
N ILE A 155 -8.76 6.86 16.06
CA ILE A 155 -7.76 6.10 15.29
C ILE A 155 -8.06 6.19 13.79
N ILE A 156 -9.34 6.09 13.42
CA ILE A 156 -9.77 6.24 12.01
C ILE A 156 -9.44 7.65 11.51
N LYS A 157 -9.76 8.68 12.30
CA LYS A 157 -9.44 10.09 11.97
C LYS A 157 -7.95 10.31 11.75
N LYS A 158 -7.07 9.70 12.55
CA LYS A 158 -5.62 9.80 12.36
C LYS A 158 -5.16 9.22 11.02
N VAL A 159 -5.67 8.06 10.63
CA VAL A 159 -5.32 7.44 9.35
C VAL A 159 -5.93 8.23 8.18
N LYS A 160 -7.16 8.71 8.33
CA LYS A 160 -7.81 9.61 7.36
C LYS A 160 -6.96 10.85 7.12
N PHE A 161 -6.63 11.57 8.19
CA PHE A 161 -5.79 12.76 8.12
C PHE A 161 -4.42 12.48 7.51
N PHE A 162 -3.82 11.32 7.79
CA PHE A 162 -2.58 10.92 7.17
C PHE A 162 -2.69 10.87 5.64
N TRP A 163 -3.70 10.21 5.08
CA TRP A 163 -3.91 10.13 3.63
C TRP A 163 -4.26 11.48 3.01
N GLU A 164 -5.06 12.30 3.68
CA GLU A 164 -5.34 13.68 3.26
C GLU A 164 -4.06 14.51 3.20
N GLN A 165 -3.15 14.33 4.16
CA GLN A 165 -1.84 14.99 4.13
C GLN A 165 -0.94 14.49 2.98
N LEU A 166 -1.16 13.33 2.42
CA LEU A 166 -0.48 12.87 1.20
C LEU A 166 -1.11 13.46 -0.08
N GLY A 167 -2.28 14.10 0.04
CA GLY A 167 -2.99 14.74 -1.08
C GLY A 167 -4.21 13.96 -1.58
N SER A 168 -4.59 12.88 -0.90
CA SER A 168 -5.75 12.06 -1.27
C SER A 168 -7.07 12.68 -0.84
N ASN A 169 -8.12 12.43 -1.64
CA ASN A 169 -9.50 12.57 -1.22
C ASN A 169 -9.91 11.29 -0.47
N VAL A 170 -10.23 11.39 0.83
CA VAL A 170 -10.48 10.21 1.65
C VAL A 170 -11.96 9.99 1.89
N VAL A 171 -12.44 8.77 1.63
CA VAL A 171 -13.80 8.33 1.93
C VAL A 171 -13.78 7.05 2.77
N GLU A 172 -14.84 6.82 3.52
CA GLU A 172 -15.04 5.61 4.30
C GLU A 172 -16.20 4.81 3.72
N MET A 173 -16.05 3.49 3.63
CA MET A 173 -17.13 2.59 3.25
C MET A 173 -16.96 1.19 3.86
N ASP A 174 -17.98 0.39 3.77
CA ASP A 174 -17.93 -1.03 4.16
C ASP A 174 -17.03 -1.83 3.22
N ALA A 175 -16.29 -2.80 3.76
CA ALA A 175 -15.30 -3.58 3.00
C ALA A 175 -15.94 -4.41 1.86
N LYS A 176 -17.11 -4.99 2.09
CA LYS A 176 -17.84 -5.76 1.09
C LYS A 176 -18.35 -4.85 -0.03
N HIS A 177 -18.85 -3.66 0.33
CA HIS A 177 -19.28 -2.66 -0.65
C HIS A 177 -18.08 -2.16 -1.47
N HIS A 178 -16.94 -1.90 -0.83
CA HIS A 178 -15.69 -1.57 -1.52
C HIS A 178 -15.34 -2.63 -2.57
N ASP A 179 -15.25 -3.90 -2.17
CA ASP A 179 -14.82 -4.97 -3.07
C ASP A 179 -15.81 -5.14 -4.23
N LEU A 180 -17.13 -4.99 -3.99
CA LEU A 180 -18.16 -5.03 -5.03
C LEU A 180 -17.98 -3.87 -6.04
N VAL A 181 -17.85 -2.63 -5.56
CA VAL A 181 -17.67 -1.44 -6.42
C VAL A 181 -16.40 -1.58 -7.25
N LEU A 182 -15.27 -1.93 -6.62
CA LEU A 182 -13.98 -2.03 -7.32
C LEU A 182 -13.93 -3.22 -8.29
N SER A 183 -14.69 -4.28 -8.04
CA SER A 183 -14.80 -5.41 -8.99
C SER A 183 -15.33 -4.94 -10.35
N VAL A 184 -16.29 -4.03 -10.36
CA VAL A 184 -16.93 -3.51 -11.59
C VAL A 184 -16.17 -2.33 -12.18
N THR A 185 -15.74 -1.38 -11.33
CA THR A 185 -15.19 -0.10 -11.82
C THR A 185 -13.68 -0.16 -12.11
N SER A 186 -12.97 -1.14 -11.56
CA SER A 186 -11.52 -1.27 -11.69
C SER A 186 -11.09 -2.65 -12.18
N HIS A 187 -11.46 -3.73 -11.48
CA HIS A 187 -10.90 -5.07 -11.76
C HIS A 187 -11.42 -5.66 -13.07
N ALA A 188 -12.72 -5.57 -13.36
CA ALA A 188 -13.28 -6.05 -14.61
C ALA A 188 -12.74 -5.32 -15.84
N PRO A 189 -12.62 -3.97 -15.87
CA PRO A 189 -11.96 -3.27 -16.96
C PRO A 189 -10.51 -3.70 -17.19
N HIS A 190 -9.73 -3.91 -16.13
CA HIS A 190 -8.37 -4.42 -16.25
C HIS A 190 -8.33 -5.83 -16.85
N LEU A 191 -9.22 -6.74 -16.40
CA LEU A 191 -9.30 -8.08 -16.94
C LEU A 191 -9.63 -8.06 -18.44
N ILE A 192 -10.58 -7.22 -18.85
CA ILE A 192 -10.94 -7.04 -20.26
C ILE A 192 -9.73 -6.52 -21.05
N ALA A 193 -9.03 -5.48 -20.56
CA ALA A 193 -7.86 -4.94 -21.22
C ALA A 193 -6.75 -5.98 -21.38
N PHE A 194 -6.43 -6.74 -20.34
CA PHE A 194 -5.43 -7.81 -20.42
C PHE A 194 -5.84 -8.91 -21.41
N THR A 195 -7.13 -9.27 -21.43
CA THR A 195 -7.64 -10.27 -22.40
C THR A 195 -7.49 -9.75 -23.84
N MET A 196 -7.84 -8.50 -24.08
CA MET A 196 -7.71 -7.90 -25.42
C MET A 196 -6.27 -7.85 -25.89
N VAL A 197 -5.33 -7.48 -25.02
CA VAL A 197 -3.89 -7.49 -25.36
C VAL A 197 -3.41 -8.92 -25.64
N GLY A 198 -3.84 -9.90 -24.82
CA GLY A 198 -3.51 -11.32 -25.06
C GLY A 198 -4.02 -11.83 -26.40
N VAL A 199 -5.27 -11.49 -26.77
CA VAL A 199 -5.85 -11.86 -28.06
C VAL A 199 -5.09 -11.21 -29.23
N ALA A 200 -4.73 -9.91 -29.09
CA ALA A 200 -3.95 -9.20 -30.10
C ALA A 200 -2.55 -9.79 -30.29
N ASP A 201 -1.88 -10.20 -29.21
CA ASP A 201 -0.57 -10.86 -29.27
C ASP A 201 -0.65 -12.22 -29.94
N GLU A 202 -1.67 -13.05 -29.62
CA GLU A 202 -1.91 -14.33 -30.30
C GLU A 202 -2.22 -14.14 -31.78
N PHE A 203 -3.05 -13.17 -32.14
CA PHE A 203 -3.38 -12.86 -33.51
C PHE A 203 -2.16 -12.39 -34.30
N SER A 204 -1.29 -11.57 -33.70
CA SER A 204 -0.01 -11.15 -34.30
C SER A 204 0.88 -12.35 -34.65
N LYS A 205 0.93 -13.36 -33.77
CA LYS A 205 1.72 -14.59 -34.00
C LYS A 205 1.14 -15.43 -35.14
N VAL A 206 -0.17 -15.56 -35.21
CA VAL A 206 -0.86 -16.37 -36.24
C VAL A 206 -0.77 -15.72 -37.63
N THR A 207 -0.91 -14.41 -37.69
CA THR A 207 -0.92 -13.66 -38.97
C THR A 207 0.47 -13.19 -39.39
N ASN A 208 1.49 -13.37 -38.54
CA ASN A 208 2.84 -12.83 -38.72
C ASN A 208 2.82 -11.32 -39.03
N SER A 209 1.94 -10.57 -38.38
CA SER A 209 1.75 -9.13 -38.53
C SER A 209 1.81 -8.40 -37.19
N GLU A 210 2.31 -7.17 -37.17
CA GLU A 210 2.46 -6.34 -35.95
C GLU A 210 1.15 -5.63 -35.59
N VAL A 211 0.15 -6.38 -35.10
CA VAL A 211 -1.19 -5.83 -34.81
C VAL A 211 -1.17 -4.78 -33.67
N ILE A 212 -0.31 -4.95 -32.67
CA ILE A 212 -0.25 -4.06 -31.48
C ILE A 212 0.29 -2.66 -31.84
N ASN A 213 1.10 -2.52 -32.88
CA ASN A 213 1.66 -1.24 -33.28
C ASN A 213 0.64 -0.28 -33.94
N TYR A 214 -0.58 -0.74 -34.20
CA TYR A 214 -1.65 0.03 -34.84
C TYR A 214 -2.80 0.39 -33.89
N SER A 215 -2.65 0.16 -32.57
CA SER A 215 -3.70 0.38 -31.55
C SER A 215 -3.37 1.53 -30.61
#